data_5ec3f5fa1fd9bfc925e8bd52dd76ea7a
#
_entry.id   5ec3f5fa1fd9bfc925e8bd52dd76ea7a
#
_cell.length_a   1.000
_cell.length_b   1.000
_cell.length_c   1.000
_cell.angle_alpha   90.00
_cell.angle_beta   90.00
_cell.angle_gamma   90.00
#
_symmetry.space_group_name_H-M   'P 1'
#
loop_
_entity.id
_entity.type
_entity.pdbx_description
1 polymer ?
#
loop_
_entity_poly.entity_id
_entity_poly.type
_entity_poly.pdbx_seq_one_letter_code
_entity_poly.pdbx_strand_id
1 'polypeptide(L)'
;VIDALSAHTRVGRRTLWGYVVDMLNFYMLNPARGLGNDLDQAWRRSERLTTALLAAGAPIRKGPRLFWFQPDQPRGAWAVRGTCCFDYRADPEHGYCITCPLEDDTVRRTKFAEAFGD
;
A
#
# COMPACT_ATOMS: atom_id res chain seq x y z
N VAL A 1 18.43 9.82 -4.97
CA VAL A 1 17.86 9.92 -3.62
C VAL A 1 17.82 8.53 -2.95
N ILE A 2 17.26 7.53 -3.62
CA ILE A 2 17.15 6.17 -3.06
C ILE A 2 18.54 5.59 -2.77
N ASP A 3 19.48 5.71 -3.69
CA ASP A 3 20.84 5.18 -3.50
C ASP A 3 21.57 5.89 -2.37
N ALA A 4 21.41 7.21 -2.25
CA ALA A 4 21.99 7.98 -1.15
C ALA A 4 21.40 7.56 0.20
N LEU A 5 20.07 7.40 0.29
CA LEU A 5 19.41 6.91 1.51
C LEU A 5 19.87 5.51 1.90
N SER A 6 20.00 4.60 0.93
CA SER A 6 20.46 3.24 1.18
C SER A 6 21.92 3.23 1.66
N ALA A 7 22.77 4.12 1.12
CA ALA A 7 24.18 4.24 1.50
C ALA A 7 24.35 4.80 2.92
N HIS A 8 23.45 5.68 3.39
CA HIS A 8 23.55 6.35 4.68
C HIS A 8 22.64 5.74 5.76
N THR A 9 21.86 4.71 5.42
CA THR A 9 20.98 4.00 6.36
C THR A 9 21.20 2.50 6.23
N ARG A 10 20.59 1.72 7.14
CA ARG A 10 20.61 0.25 7.04
C ARG A 10 19.42 -0.28 6.23
N VAL A 11 18.67 0.60 5.60
CA VAL A 11 17.49 0.23 4.82
C VAL A 11 17.93 -0.08 3.38
N GLY A 12 17.59 -1.27 2.90
CA GLY A 12 17.95 -1.71 1.56
C GLY A 12 17.16 -0.98 0.46
N ARG A 13 17.75 -0.94 -0.74
CA ARG A 13 17.13 -0.30 -1.92
C ARG A 13 15.73 -0.84 -2.24
N ARG A 14 15.54 -2.15 -2.11
CA ARG A 14 14.22 -2.78 -2.37
C ARG A 14 13.15 -2.27 -1.44
N THR A 15 13.47 -2.11 -0.15
CA THR A 15 12.56 -1.59 0.84
C THR A 15 12.20 -0.14 0.55
N LEU A 16 13.20 0.68 0.25
CA LEU A 16 12.98 2.10 -0.07
C LEU A 16 12.13 2.27 -1.33
N TRP A 17 12.42 1.52 -2.40
CA TRP A 17 11.60 1.55 -3.60
C TRP A 17 10.18 1.02 -3.35
N GLY A 18 10.06 0.00 -2.49
CA GLY A 18 8.76 -0.50 -2.06
C GLY A 18 7.92 0.59 -1.39
N TYR A 19 8.52 1.40 -0.53
CA TYR A 19 7.84 2.54 0.10
C TYR A 19 7.38 3.57 -0.94
N VAL A 20 8.23 3.89 -1.92
CA VAL A 20 7.87 4.82 -2.99
C VAL A 20 6.65 4.31 -3.75
N VAL A 21 6.63 3.04 -4.14
CA VAL A 21 5.53 2.45 -4.89
C VAL A 21 4.25 2.41 -4.05
N ASP A 22 4.35 2.03 -2.78
CA ASP A 22 3.21 2.01 -1.87
C ASP A 22 2.60 3.42 -1.74
N MET A 23 3.43 4.44 -1.55
CA MET A 23 2.96 5.82 -1.44
C MET A 23 2.32 6.33 -2.73
N LEU A 24 2.90 6.01 -3.89
CA LEU A 24 2.29 6.37 -5.18
C LEU A 24 0.88 5.78 -5.31
N ASN A 25 0.73 4.53 -4.95
CA ASN A 25 -0.57 3.85 -5.02
C ASN A 25 -1.58 4.46 -4.06
N PHE A 26 -1.17 4.80 -2.83
CA PHE A 26 -2.05 5.50 -1.89
C PHE A 26 -2.48 6.87 -2.41
N TYR A 27 -1.55 7.65 -2.96
CA TYR A 27 -1.85 8.98 -3.50
C TYR A 27 -2.73 8.93 -4.75
N MET A 28 -2.77 7.83 -5.47
CA MET A 28 -3.70 7.65 -6.59
C MET A 28 -5.09 7.24 -6.09
N LEU A 29 -5.16 6.32 -5.15
CA LEU A 29 -6.42 5.70 -4.72
C LEU A 29 -7.19 6.56 -3.70
N ASN A 30 -6.52 7.11 -2.70
CA ASN A 30 -7.19 7.83 -1.61
C ASN A 30 -7.88 9.11 -2.08
N PRO A 31 -7.26 9.99 -2.90
CA PRO A 31 -7.98 11.15 -3.44
C PRO A 31 -9.16 10.76 -4.33
N ALA A 32 -9.03 9.70 -5.13
CA ALA A 32 -10.13 9.21 -5.96
C ALA A 32 -11.32 8.78 -5.09
N ARG A 33 -11.06 8.09 -3.98
CA ARG A 33 -12.08 7.71 -3.01
C ARG A 33 -12.77 8.94 -2.42
N GLY A 34 -11.99 9.91 -1.98
CA GLY A 34 -12.50 11.14 -1.37
C GLY A 34 -13.35 11.97 -2.32
N LEU A 35 -13.00 11.98 -3.60
CA LEU A 35 -13.73 12.71 -4.64
C LEU A 35 -14.89 11.91 -5.27
N GLY A 36 -15.06 10.64 -4.89
CA GLY A 36 -16.09 9.79 -5.47
C GLY A 36 -15.78 9.33 -6.89
N ASN A 37 -14.53 9.36 -7.31
CA ASN A 37 -14.10 8.90 -8.62
C ASN A 37 -14.06 7.38 -8.69
N ASP A 38 -13.95 6.85 -9.92
CA ASP A 38 -13.85 5.41 -10.17
C ASP A 38 -12.53 4.86 -9.61
N LEU A 39 -12.63 4.04 -8.57
CA LEU A 39 -11.47 3.45 -7.90
C LEU A 39 -10.75 2.42 -8.78
N ASP A 40 -11.47 1.67 -9.61
CA ASP A 40 -10.85 0.73 -10.55
C ASP A 40 -9.97 1.46 -11.55
N GLN A 41 -10.43 2.58 -12.08
CA GLN A 41 -9.65 3.39 -13.01
C GLN A 41 -8.42 3.99 -12.33
N ALA A 42 -8.57 4.52 -11.11
CA ALA A 42 -7.46 5.04 -10.33
C ALA A 42 -6.42 3.95 -10.07
N TRP A 43 -6.87 2.74 -9.74
CA TRP A 43 -5.99 1.60 -9.51
C TRP A 43 -5.25 1.18 -10.78
N ARG A 44 -5.92 1.14 -11.92
CA ARG A 44 -5.29 0.81 -13.21
C ARG A 44 -4.20 1.82 -13.58
N ARG A 45 -4.41 3.10 -13.30
CA ARG A 45 -3.37 4.14 -13.49
C ARG A 45 -2.17 3.89 -12.59
N SER A 46 -2.43 3.53 -11.34
CA SER A 46 -1.42 3.15 -10.36
C SER A 46 -0.60 1.96 -10.84
N GLU A 47 -1.25 0.91 -11.32
CA GLU A 47 -0.59 -0.28 -11.86
C GLU A 47 0.30 0.07 -13.05
N ARG A 48 -0.14 0.96 -13.93
CA ARG A 48 0.66 1.41 -15.08
C ARG A 48 1.93 2.11 -14.63
N LEU A 49 1.84 2.96 -13.60
CA LEU A 49 3.02 3.62 -13.04
C LEU A 49 3.98 2.62 -12.42
N THR A 50 3.46 1.68 -11.66
CA THR A 50 4.26 0.61 -11.05
C THR A 50 4.96 -0.22 -12.12
N THR A 51 4.25 -0.60 -13.18
CA THR A 51 4.82 -1.35 -14.31
C THR A 51 5.93 -0.54 -14.99
N ALA A 52 5.73 0.76 -15.18
CA ALA A 52 6.74 1.64 -15.79
C ALA A 52 8.00 1.71 -14.92
N LEU A 53 7.86 1.80 -13.60
CA LEU A 53 9.00 1.81 -12.68
C LEU A 53 9.76 0.49 -12.71
N LEU A 54 9.06 -0.65 -12.77
CA LEU A 54 9.67 -1.96 -12.90
C LEU A 54 10.43 -2.07 -14.22
N ALA A 55 9.86 -1.60 -15.33
CA ALA A 55 10.50 -1.60 -16.64
C ALA A 55 11.74 -0.71 -16.66
N ALA A 56 11.77 0.36 -15.88
CA ALA A 56 12.92 1.24 -15.72
C ALA A 56 13.99 0.70 -14.77
N GLY A 57 13.79 -0.49 -14.21
CA GLY A 57 14.79 -1.17 -13.37
C GLY A 57 14.66 -0.93 -11.88
N ALA A 58 13.54 -0.36 -11.40
CA ALA A 58 13.32 -0.21 -9.97
C ALA A 58 13.24 -1.59 -9.30
N PRO A 59 14.03 -1.86 -8.24
CA PRO A 59 14.12 -3.18 -7.62
C PRO A 59 12.95 -3.43 -6.65
N ILE A 60 11.75 -3.50 -7.17
CA ILE A 60 10.53 -3.73 -6.41
C ILE A 60 10.30 -5.24 -6.33
N ARG A 61 10.27 -5.78 -5.11
CA ARG A 61 10.07 -7.22 -4.90
C ARG A 61 8.60 -7.59 -5.00
N LYS A 62 7.72 -6.80 -4.38
CA LYS A 62 6.28 -7.02 -4.34
C LYS A 62 5.58 -5.68 -4.35
N GLY A 63 4.68 -5.51 -5.31
CA GLY A 63 3.86 -4.31 -5.38
C GLY A 63 2.65 -4.39 -4.45
N PRO A 64 1.99 -3.25 -4.24
CA PRO A 64 0.73 -3.22 -3.49
C PRO A 64 -0.37 -3.94 -4.26
N ARG A 65 -1.41 -4.34 -3.53
CA ARG A 65 -2.58 -4.95 -4.13
C ARG A 65 -3.85 -4.25 -3.68
N LEU A 66 -4.91 -4.39 -4.48
CA LEU A 66 -6.21 -3.87 -4.15
C LEU A 66 -6.93 -4.83 -3.20
N PHE A 67 -7.56 -4.27 -2.17
CA PHE A 67 -8.37 -5.00 -1.21
C PHE A 67 -9.77 -4.38 -1.16
N TRP A 68 -10.79 -5.17 -1.41
CA TRP A 68 -12.18 -4.73 -1.34
C TRP A 68 -12.77 -5.08 0.02
N PHE A 69 -12.91 -4.08 0.88
CA PHE A 69 -13.58 -4.22 2.16
C PHE A 69 -15.11 -4.33 1.97
N GLN A 70 -15.65 -3.47 1.10
CA GLN A 70 -17.06 -3.44 0.77
C GLN A 70 -17.21 -3.50 -0.76
N PRO A 71 -17.24 -4.72 -1.34
CA PRO A 71 -17.24 -4.87 -2.80
C PRO A 71 -18.45 -4.24 -3.49
N ASP A 72 -19.56 -4.10 -2.78
CA ASP A 72 -20.79 -3.50 -3.31
C ASP A 72 -20.81 -1.96 -3.20
N GLN A 73 -19.76 -1.37 -2.59
CA GLN A 73 -19.65 0.06 -2.40
C GLN A 73 -18.57 0.63 -3.30
N PRO A 74 -18.87 1.71 -4.07
CA PRO A 74 -17.86 2.30 -4.94
C PRO A 74 -16.58 2.77 -4.23
N ARG A 75 -16.66 3.02 -2.93
CA ARG A 75 -15.55 3.51 -2.11
C ARG A 75 -14.93 2.44 -1.24
N GLY A 76 -15.28 1.18 -1.45
CA GLY A 76 -14.85 0.07 -0.60
C GLY A 76 -13.46 -0.48 -0.90
N ALA A 77 -12.76 0.05 -1.90
CA ALA A 77 -11.44 -0.43 -2.30
C ALA A 77 -10.33 0.30 -1.55
N TRP A 78 -9.35 -0.46 -1.06
CA TRP A 78 -8.18 0.05 -0.35
C TRP A 78 -6.92 -0.63 -0.87
N ALA A 79 -5.79 0.06 -0.79
CA ALA A 79 -4.51 -0.53 -1.15
C ALA A 79 -3.89 -1.24 0.07
N VAL A 80 -3.44 -2.48 -0.14
CA VAL A 80 -2.59 -3.19 0.82
C VAL A 80 -1.15 -2.99 0.35
N ARG A 81 -0.28 -2.59 1.26
CA ARG A 81 1.13 -2.33 0.96
C ARG A 81 1.84 -3.58 0.46
N GLY A 82 2.80 -3.40 -0.43
CA GLY A 82 3.74 -4.45 -0.80
C GLY A 82 4.91 -4.55 0.19
N THR A 83 5.17 -3.47 0.96
CA THR A 83 6.33 -3.36 1.84
C THR A 83 5.89 -3.02 3.26
N CYS A 84 6.42 -3.77 4.23
CA CYS A 84 6.15 -3.51 5.65
C CYS A 84 6.97 -2.31 6.13
N CYS A 85 6.35 -1.44 6.96
CA CYS A 85 7.04 -0.32 7.60
C CYS A 85 7.79 -0.73 8.88
N PHE A 86 7.60 -1.95 9.36
CA PHE A 86 8.21 -2.52 10.57
C PHE A 86 7.77 -1.84 11.88
N ASP A 87 6.71 -1.05 11.90
CA ASP A 87 6.21 -0.40 13.11
C ASP A 87 5.88 -1.40 14.22
N TYR A 88 5.43 -2.61 13.87
CA TYR A 88 5.12 -3.65 14.83
C TYR A 88 6.34 -4.09 15.67
N ARG A 89 7.57 -3.86 15.15
CA ARG A 89 8.81 -4.16 15.88
C ARG A 89 9.12 -3.10 16.92
N ALA A 90 8.73 -1.85 16.66
CA ALA A 90 8.92 -0.74 17.58
C ALA A 90 7.89 -0.80 18.71
N ASP A 91 6.68 -1.25 18.42
CA ASP A 91 5.58 -1.38 19.39
C ASP A 91 4.83 -2.70 19.16
N PRO A 92 5.23 -3.79 19.83
CA PRO A 92 4.59 -5.09 19.66
C PRO A 92 3.10 -5.10 20.02
N GLU A 93 2.64 -4.22 20.92
CA GLU A 93 1.23 -4.13 21.29
C GLU A 93 0.38 -3.52 20.19
N HIS A 94 0.97 -2.70 19.34
CA HIS A 94 0.30 -2.10 18.18
C HIS A 94 -0.12 -3.15 17.14
N GLY A 95 0.63 -4.25 17.00
CA GLY A 95 0.41 -5.26 15.98
C GLY A 95 0.68 -4.74 14.58
N TYR A 96 0.14 -5.44 13.58
CA TYR A 96 0.29 -5.03 12.18
C TYR A 96 -0.66 -3.89 11.84
N CYS A 97 -0.21 -2.98 10.96
CA CYS A 97 -1.07 -1.94 10.40
C CYS A 97 -2.18 -2.56 9.55
N ILE A 98 -3.29 -1.86 9.45
CA ILE A 98 -4.46 -2.33 8.69
C ILE A 98 -4.13 -2.59 7.21
N THR A 99 -3.18 -1.85 6.64
CA THR A 99 -2.70 -2.02 5.27
C THR A 99 -1.39 -2.80 5.17
N CYS A 100 -0.96 -3.45 6.26
CA CYS A 100 0.30 -4.19 6.31
C CYS A 100 0.24 -5.46 5.44
N PRO A 101 1.29 -5.76 4.65
CA PRO A 101 1.32 -6.98 3.85
C PRO A 101 1.39 -8.26 4.70
N LEU A 102 1.78 -8.15 5.98
CA LEU A 102 1.89 -9.28 6.90
C LEU A 102 0.56 -9.62 7.57
N GLU A 103 -0.43 -8.73 7.49
CA GLU A 103 -1.73 -8.96 8.10
C GLU A 103 -2.57 -9.94 7.27
N ASP A 104 -3.29 -10.83 7.94
CA ASP A 104 -4.27 -11.70 7.32
C ASP A 104 -5.50 -10.90 6.85
N ASP A 105 -6.05 -11.23 5.69
CA ASP A 105 -7.19 -10.51 5.12
C ASP A 105 -8.47 -10.65 5.96
N THR A 106 -8.65 -11.76 6.64
CA THR A 106 -9.80 -11.96 7.54
C THR A 106 -9.71 -10.99 8.72
N VAL A 107 -8.54 -10.88 9.33
CA VAL A 107 -8.27 -9.93 10.42
C VAL A 107 -8.38 -8.50 9.89
N ARG A 108 -7.84 -8.24 8.71
CA ARG A 108 -7.92 -6.93 8.06
C ARG A 108 -9.36 -6.50 7.86
N ARG A 109 -10.21 -7.40 7.40
CA ARG A 109 -11.64 -7.11 7.20
C ARG A 109 -12.33 -6.74 8.51
N THR A 110 -12.01 -7.44 9.59
CA THR A 110 -12.52 -7.11 10.93
C THR A 110 -12.07 -5.72 11.37
N LYS A 111 -10.79 -5.40 11.20
CA LYS A 111 -10.25 -4.07 11.54
C LYS A 111 -10.90 -2.96 10.73
N PHE A 112 -11.16 -3.18 9.43
CA PHE A 112 -11.88 -2.21 8.60
C PHE A 112 -13.33 -2.04 9.06
N ALA A 113 -13.99 -3.12 9.44
CA ALA A 113 -15.36 -3.05 9.95
C ALA A 113 -15.42 -2.23 11.25
N GLU A 114 -14.46 -2.40 12.15
CA GLU A 114 -14.38 -1.64 13.39
C GLU A 114 -14.09 -0.15 13.15
N ALA A 115 -13.23 0.16 12.17
CA ALA A 115 -12.80 1.52 11.89
C ALA A 115 -13.79 2.30 11.02
N PHE A 116 -14.43 1.66 10.04
CA PHE A 116 -15.22 2.31 8.99
C PHE A 116 -16.59 1.69 8.77
N GLY A 117 -16.90 0.58 9.42
CA GLY A 117 -18.21 -0.05 9.32
C GLY A 117 -19.27 0.73 10.11
N ASP A 118 -20.50 0.59 9.70
CA ASP A 118 -21.66 1.16 10.39
C ASP A 118 -22.08 0.32 11.59
#